data_eba0ecdf5063c647a7c4a0f18fad698d
#
_entry.id   eba0ecdf5063c647a7c4a0f18fad698d
#
_cell.length_a   1.000
_cell.length_b   1.000
_cell.length_c   1.000
_cell.angle_alpha   90.00
_cell.angle_beta   90.00
_cell.angle_gamma   90.00
#
_symmetry.space_group_name_H-M   'P 1'
#
loop_
_entity.id
_entity.type
_entity.pdbx_description
1 polymer ?
#
loop_
_entity_poly.entity_id
_entity_poly.type
_entity_poly.pdbx_seq_one_letter_code
_entity_poly.pdbx_strand_id
1 'polypeptide(L)'
;LKKKLLVAGGSYGDIPIIKEAKKLGFYVITSGNREDDLGHQFSDEYHLRDFSNKEDILELAKDLNIDAIVPSCHDLSMVTCSYVAEKLGLAGYDSYETTLNLHHKDRFRKISNEIQLLTPKAFSYDNIKKTKEDCEILPIPSIVKPIDLGGGKGITIVTQKEDLFYAIDYAFEYSKAKKIVIEEFAEGSLQSFSSFIRNQKVVFYFGDNEYSSVNPYGVATSTSPSINFDLVSNKLIQETEKISNYLQLKDGLLHMQYLLDGDKINIIEFTRRMPGDWYSIPVELSTGVNHAYWTLKGYLGEDFSKLHHKEQIGFYSRHCLMGLKNGNIKEIYLDESIKNNIVDSFIWIDNNKTVDDFKYQKFGLFFLKYNSIEEMEEKTKKINELIRIELL
;
A
#
# COMPACT_ATOMS: atom_id res chain seq x y z
N LEU A 1 -30.78 10.98 11.58
CA LEU A 1 -30.20 9.81 10.94
C LEU A 1 -28.68 9.99 10.89
N LYS A 2 -27.91 8.91 11.15
CA LYS A 2 -26.46 8.94 10.97
C LYS A 2 -26.13 9.08 9.48
N LYS A 3 -25.07 9.83 9.15
CA LYS A 3 -24.50 9.85 7.80
C LYS A 3 -23.98 8.47 7.42
N LYS A 4 -24.19 8.04 6.18
CA LYS A 4 -23.78 6.74 5.66
C LYS A 4 -22.42 6.86 4.97
N LEU A 5 -21.48 6.01 5.35
CA LEU A 5 -20.15 5.92 4.75
C LEU A 5 -19.97 4.51 4.19
N LEU A 6 -19.68 4.42 2.89
CA LEU A 6 -19.36 3.16 2.21
C LEU A 6 -17.84 2.97 2.16
N VAL A 7 -17.35 1.87 2.72
CA VAL A 7 -15.98 1.38 2.51
C VAL A 7 -16.02 0.39 1.35
N ALA A 8 -15.37 0.72 0.24
CA ALA A 8 -15.25 -0.17 -0.92
C ALA A 8 -14.16 -1.23 -0.66
N GLY A 9 -14.49 -2.16 0.20
CA GLY A 9 -13.65 -3.23 0.74
C GLY A 9 -14.19 -3.70 2.07
N GLY A 10 -13.42 -4.51 2.78
CA GLY A 10 -13.79 -5.07 4.08
C GLY A 10 -12.75 -6.05 4.60
N SER A 11 -11.52 -5.94 4.11
CA SER A 11 -10.41 -6.76 4.58
C SER A 11 -9.99 -6.40 6.02
N TYR A 12 -9.14 -7.21 6.63
CA TYR A 12 -8.55 -6.86 7.93
C TYR A 12 -7.78 -5.53 7.87
N GLY A 13 -7.19 -5.19 6.72
CA GLY A 13 -6.46 -3.93 6.51
C GLY A 13 -7.33 -2.68 6.67
N ASP A 14 -8.63 -2.81 6.44
CA ASP A 14 -9.59 -1.71 6.46
C ASP A 14 -10.16 -1.45 7.87
N ILE A 15 -9.93 -2.35 8.84
CA ILE A 15 -10.46 -2.23 10.21
C ILE A 15 -10.09 -0.89 10.88
N PRO A 16 -8.87 -0.35 10.79
CA PRO A 16 -8.55 0.93 11.40
C PRO A 16 -9.43 2.07 10.91
N ILE A 17 -9.65 2.18 9.60
CA ILE A 17 -10.47 3.25 9.02
C ILE A 17 -11.96 3.05 9.30
N ILE A 18 -12.44 1.81 9.33
CA ILE A 18 -13.81 1.46 9.76
C ILE A 18 -14.05 1.94 11.20
N LYS A 19 -13.11 1.63 12.12
CA LYS A 19 -13.21 2.05 13.52
C LYS A 19 -13.21 3.57 13.66
N GLU A 20 -12.36 4.29 12.92
CA GLU A 20 -12.34 5.75 12.96
C GLU A 20 -13.63 6.37 12.39
N ALA A 21 -14.18 5.82 11.31
CA ALA A 21 -15.46 6.27 10.75
C ALA A 21 -16.61 6.09 11.78
N LYS A 22 -16.63 4.99 12.51
CA LYS A 22 -17.62 4.76 13.60
C LYS A 22 -17.43 5.72 14.76
N LYS A 23 -16.20 6.05 15.16
CA LYS A 23 -15.90 7.06 16.18
C LYS A 23 -16.39 8.45 15.78
N LEU A 24 -16.32 8.78 14.47
CA LEU A 24 -16.87 10.03 13.93
C LEU A 24 -18.40 10.03 13.78
N GLY A 25 -19.06 8.94 14.15
CA GLY A 25 -20.53 8.83 14.20
C GLY A 25 -21.18 8.39 12.90
N PHE A 26 -20.42 7.91 11.90
CA PHE A 26 -20.98 7.36 10.68
C PHE A 26 -21.69 6.01 10.92
N TYR A 27 -22.69 5.73 10.11
CA TYR A 27 -23.19 4.39 9.85
C TYR A 27 -22.30 3.81 8.74
N VAL A 28 -21.47 2.83 9.10
CA VAL A 28 -20.43 2.31 8.22
C VAL A 28 -20.91 1.06 7.51
N ILE A 29 -20.87 1.11 6.19
CA ILE A 29 -21.24 0.03 5.28
C ILE A 29 -19.96 -0.44 4.60
N THR A 30 -19.74 -1.75 4.54
CA THR A 30 -18.63 -2.35 3.79
C THR A 30 -19.13 -3.10 2.57
N SER A 31 -18.30 -3.15 1.52
CA SER A 31 -18.58 -3.99 0.35
C SER A 31 -17.31 -4.67 -0.13
N GLY A 32 -17.42 -5.94 -0.46
CA GLY A 32 -16.30 -6.76 -0.93
C GLY A 32 -16.81 -7.99 -1.64
N ASN A 33 -15.94 -8.69 -2.36
CA ASN A 33 -16.25 -9.92 -3.08
C ASN A 33 -16.02 -11.20 -2.26
N ARG A 34 -15.73 -11.05 -0.96
CA ARG A 34 -15.51 -12.14 -0.01
C ARG A 34 -16.28 -11.88 1.27
N GLU A 35 -17.22 -12.75 1.58
CA GLU A 35 -18.08 -12.64 2.77
C GLU A 35 -17.30 -12.83 4.08
N ASP A 36 -16.21 -13.59 4.02
CA ASP A 36 -15.38 -13.96 5.18
C ASP A 36 -14.29 -12.91 5.52
N ASP A 37 -14.24 -11.79 4.80
CA ASP A 37 -13.29 -10.72 5.10
C ASP A 37 -13.57 -10.10 6.49
N LEU A 38 -12.55 -10.05 7.32
CA LEU A 38 -12.65 -9.72 8.75
C LEU A 38 -13.21 -8.32 9.03
N GLY A 39 -12.97 -7.37 8.16
CA GLY A 39 -13.43 -5.99 8.33
C GLY A 39 -14.95 -5.86 8.32
N HIS A 40 -15.67 -6.77 7.66
CA HIS A 40 -17.13 -6.77 7.65
C HIS A 40 -17.73 -6.90 9.05
N GLN A 41 -17.07 -7.61 9.97
CA GLN A 41 -17.51 -7.77 11.36
C GLN A 41 -17.45 -6.46 12.17
N PHE A 42 -16.74 -5.45 11.70
CA PHE A 42 -16.58 -4.15 12.35
C PHE A 42 -17.48 -3.07 11.75
N SER A 43 -18.11 -3.32 10.61
CA SER A 43 -19.10 -2.43 9.99
C SER A 43 -20.49 -2.58 10.62
N ASP A 44 -21.41 -1.70 10.25
CA ASP A 44 -22.82 -1.79 10.66
C ASP A 44 -23.63 -2.61 9.64
N GLU A 45 -23.17 -2.69 8.39
CA GLU A 45 -23.84 -3.37 7.28
C GLU A 45 -22.81 -3.84 6.25
N TYR A 46 -23.10 -4.93 5.54
CA TYR A 46 -22.24 -5.49 4.49
C TYR A 46 -23.04 -5.83 3.23
N HIS A 47 -22.47 -5.52 2.08
CA HIS A 47 -23.00 -5.90 0.77
C HIS A 47 -21.95 -6.63 -0.06
N LEU A 48 -22.30 -7.81 -0.57
CA LEU A 48 -21.45 -8.58 -1.48
C LEU A 48 -21.37 -7.86 -2.84
N ARG A 49 -20.28 -7.17 -3.12
CA ARG A 49 -20.00 -6.48 -4.38
C ARG A 49 -18.49 -6.49 -4.63
N ASP A 50 -18.12 -6.61 -5.90
CA ASP A 50 -16.71 -6.49 -6.30
C ASP A 50 -16.30 -5.01 -6.40
N PHE A 51 -15.48 -4.55 -5.45
CA PHE A 51 -14.98 -3.16 -5.45
C PHE A 51 -14.09 -2.83 -6.65
N SER A 52 -13.64 -3.80 -7.45
CA SER A 52 -12.93 -3.53 -8.71
C SER A 52 -13.86 -3.15 -9.86
N ASN A 53 -15.17 -3.39 -9.71
CA ASN A 53 -16.21 -3.00 -10.66
C ASN A 53 -16.81 -1.66 -10.27
N LYS A 54 -16.34 -0.59 -10.89
CA LYS A 54 -16.75 0.78 -10.55
C LYS A 54 -18.24 1.06 -10.79
N GLU A 55 -18.85 0.42 -11.79
CA GLU A 55 -20.30 0.62 -12.08
C GLU A 55 -21.17 -0.07 -11.04
N ASP A 56 -20.79 -1.25 -10.60
CA ASP A 56 -21.49 -2.00 -9.54
C ASP A 56 -21.42 -1.24 -8.19
N ILE A 57 -20.27 -0.67 -7.86
CA ILE A 57 -20.14 0.15 -6.66
C ILE A 57 -20.87 1.50 -6.79
N LEU A 58 -20.94 2.09 -7.98
CA LEU A 58 -21.74 3.31 -8.22
C LEU A 58 -23.23 3.03 -8.04
N GLU A 59 -23.73 1.90 -8.54
CA GLU A 59 -25.13 1.48 -8.34
C GLU A 59 -25.42 1.29 -6.85
N LEU A 60 -24.61 0.50 -6.14
CA LEU A 60 -24.74 0.31 -4.70
C LEU A 60 -24.72 1.63 -3.93
N ALA A 61 -23.81 2.54 -4.26
CA ALA A 61 -23.68 3.83 -3.61
C ALA A 61 -24.96 4.70 -3.76
N LYS A 62 -25.59 4.65 -4.94
CA LYS A 62 -26.87 5.33 -5.22
C LYS A 62 -28.01 4.70 -4.44
N ASP A 63 -28.14 3.38 -4.46
CA ASP A 63 -29.22 2.65 -3.78
C ASP A 63 -29.17 2.89 -2.26
N LEU A 64 -27.97 2.91 -1.70
CA LEU A 64 -27.76 3.20 -0.28
C LEU A 64 -27.91 4.68 0.08
N ASN A 65 -27.87 5.58 -0.90
CA ASN A 65 -27.83 7.03 -0.70
C ASN A 65 -26.72 7.43 0.30
N ILE A 66 -25.48 7.10 -0.03
CA ILE A 66 -24.32 7.35 0.85
C ILE A 66 -23.96 8.84 0.90
N ASP A 67 -23.40 9.27 2.03
CA ASP A 67 -22.85 10.61 2.24
C ASP A 67 -21.35 10.69 1.96
N ALA A 68 -20.64 9.56 2.03
CA ALA A 68 -19.20 9.46 1.80
C ALA A 68 -18.83 8.05 1.32
N ILE A 69 -17.69 7.97 0.62
CA ILE A 69 -17.08 6.69 0.23
C ILE A 69 -15.61 6.69 0.66
N VAL A 70 -15.06 5.52 0.97
CA VAL A 70 -13.67 5.33 1.39
C VAL A 70 -13.09 4.10 0.69
N PRO A 71 -11.90 4.17 0.09
CA PRO A 71 -11.27 3.01 -0.50
C PRO A 71 -10.73 2.06 0.57
N SER A 72 -10.68 0.78 0.22
CA SER A 72 -9.87 -0.18 0.96
C SER A 72 -8.38 0.08 0.76
N CYS A 73 -7.55 -0.70 1.46
CA CYS A 73 -6.10 -0.72 1.27
C CYS A 73 -5.67 -1.33 -0.08
N HIS A 74 -6.48 -1.18 -1.15
CA HIS A 74 -6.27 -1.76 -2.47
C HIS A 74 -6.40 -0.71 -3.59
N ASP A 75 -5.45 -0.69 -4.54
CA ASP A 75 -5.39 0.35 -5.59
C ASP A 75 -6.64 0.37 -6.49
N LEU A 76 -7.19 -0.81 -6.84
CA LEU A 76 -8.43 -0.88 -7.62
C LEU A 76 -9.61 -0.25 -6.89
N SER A 77 -9.66 -0.38 -5.56
CA SER A 77 -10.68 0.27 -4.75
C SER A 77 -10.53 1.80 -4.78
N MET A 78 -9.29 2.32 -4.73
CA MET A 78 -9.05 3.78 -4.84
C MET A 78 -9.55 4.32 -6.18
N VAL A 79 -9.25 3.62 -7.28
CA VAL A 79 -9.71 4.00 -8.62
C VAL A 79 -11.24 3.99 -8.70
N THR A 80 -11.88 2.97 -8.15
CA THR A 80 -13.34 2.88 -8.08
C THR A 80 -13.94 3.99 -7.24
N CYS A 81 -13.39 4.26 -6.05
CA CYS A 81 -13.91 5.30 -5.16
C CYS A 81 -13.81 6.70 -5.78
N SER A 82 -12.71 7.00 -6.48
CA SER A 82 -12.58 8.28 -7.19
C SER A 82 -13.64 8.44 -8.30
N TYR A 83 -13.93 7.36 -9.04
CA TYR A 83 -15.00 7.35 -10.05
C TYR A 83 -16.38 7.60 -9.41
N VAL A 84 -16.70 6.87 -8.36
CA VAL A 84 -17.98 7.02 -7.65
C VAL A 84 -18.12 8.43 -7.06
N ALA A 85 -17.06 8.92 -6.41
CA ALA A 85 -17.04 10.26 -5.83
C ALA A 85 -17.26 11.35 -6.89
N GLU A 86 -16.62 11.24 -8.06
CA GLU A 86 -16.80 12.18 -9.17
C GLU A 86 -18.26 12.14 -9.69
N LYS A 87 -18.84 10.94 -9.87
CA LYS A 87 -20.21 10.77 -10.35
C LYS A 87 -21.28 11.28 -9.38
N LEU A 88 -21.04 11.18 -8.08
CA LEU A 88 -21.99 11.58 -7.03
C LEU A 88 -21.69 12.98 -6.44
N GLY A 89 -20.60 13.63 -6.88
CA GLY A 89 -20.19 14.93 -6.33
C GLY A 89 -19.71 14.87 -4.88
N LEU A 90 -19.16 13.72 -4.44
CA LEU A 90 -18.62 13.57 -3.09
C LEU A 90 -17.29 14.30 -2.95
N ALA A 91 -17.05 14.87 -1.77
CA ALA A 91 -15.83 15.63 -1.48
C ALA A 91 -14.59 14.73 -1.31
N GLY A 92 -13.40 15.35 -1.27
CA GLY A 92 -12.15 14.73 -0.81
C GLY A 92 -11.38 13.93 -1.86
N TYR A 93 -11.89 13.79 -3.07
CA TYR A 93 -11.26 13.00 -4.14
C TYR A 93 -10.67 13.87 -5.25
N ASP A 94 -9.52 13.47 -5.74
CA ASP A 94 -9.03 13.92 -7.04
C ASP A 94 -9.98 13.41 -8.15
N SER A 95 -9.93 14.01 -9.35
CA SER A 95 -10.71 13.50 -10.47
C SER A 95 -10.36 12.04 -10.79
N TYR A 96 -11.30 11.32 -11.38
CA TYR A 96 -11.06 9.95 -11.82
C TYR A 96 -9.83 9.85 -12.75
N GLU A 97 -9.67 10.80 -13.68
CA GLU A 97 -8.52 10.85 -14.59
C GLU A 97 -7.20 11.11 -13.84
N THR A 98 -7.18 12.02 -12.86
CA THR A 98 -6.01 12.26 -12.02
C THR A 98 -5.63 11.02 -11.20
N THR A 99 -6.62 10.30 -10.68
CA THR A 99 -6.41 9.03 -9.96
C THR A 99 -5.80 7.98 -10.88
N LEU A 100 -6.30 7.83 -12.11
CA LEU A 100 -5.71 6.93 -13.10
C LEU A 100 -4.26 7.30 -13.45
N ASN A 101 -3.98 8.60 -13.59
CA ASN A 101 -2.64 9.09 -13.88
C ASN A 101 -1.62 8.75 -12.78
N LEU A 102 -2.06 8.70 -11.55
CA LEU A 102 -1.20 8.35 -10.41
C LEU A 102 -1.04 6.84 -10.23
N HIS A 103 -2.13 6.06 -10.41
CA HIS A 103 -2.16 4.64 -10.07
C HIS A 103 -1.81 3.70 -11.23
N HIS A 104 -1.95 4.12 -12.50
CA HIS A 104 -1.53 3.30 -13.63
C HIS A 104 -0.05 3.52 -13.93
N LYS A 105 0.73 2.45 -13.90
CA LYS A 105 2.20 2.53 -14.01
C LYS A 105 2.69 3.21 -15.30
N ASP A 106 2.04 2.94 -16.43
CA ASP A 106 2.39 3.58 -17.71
C ASP A 106 2.16 5.09 -17.70
N ARG A 107 1.01 5.53 -17.15
CA ARG A 107 0.67 6.95 -17.01
C ARG A 107 1.57 7.65 -16.01
N PHE A 108 1.78 7.03 -14.86
CA PHE A 108 2.69 7.55 -13.84
C PHE A 108 4.11 7.72 -14.37
N ARG A 109 4.65 6.74 -15.09
CA ARG A 109 6.00 6.83 -15.70
C ARG A 109 6.09 7.92 -16.76
N LYS A 110 5.04 8.11 -17.57
CA LYS A 110 4.97 9.22 -18.52
C LYS A 110 5.07 10.57 -17.82
N ILE A 111 4.24 10.79 -16.79
CA ILE A 111 4.26 12.02 -15.99
C ILE A 111 5.61 12.19 -15.28
N SER A 112 6.17 11.12 -14.71
CA SER A 112 7.47 11.14 -14.05
C SER A 112 8.58 11.64 -14.98
N ASN A 113 8.57 11.21 -16.23
CA ASN A 113 9.52 11.70 -17.24
C ASN A 113 9.30 13.19 -17.57
N GLU A 114 8.05 13.61 -17.74
CA GLU A 114 7.70 15.00 -18.08
C GLU A 114 8.15 15.99 -17.00
N ILE A 115 7.97 15.63 -15.73
CA ILE A 115 8.34 16.50 -14.60
C ILE A 115 9.68 16.12 -13.95
N GLN A 116 10.42 15.17 -14.53
CA GLN A 116 11.73 14.72 -14.05
C GLN A 116 11.71 14.28 -12.57
N LEU A 117 10.78 13.37 -12.20
CA LEU A 117 10.81 12.70 -10.92
C LEU A 117 11.97 11.69 -10.85
N LEU A 118 12.44 11.43 -9.64
CA LEU A 118 13.50 10.46 -9.36
C LEU A 118 12.98 9.01 -9.52
N THR A 119 12.67 8.59 -10.73
CA THR A 119 12.16 7.26 -11.06
C THR A 119 13.10 6.50 -11.98
N PRO A 120 13.11 5.15 -11.97
CA PRO A 120 13.79 4.37 -12.98
C PRO A 120 13.29 4.71 -14.40
N LYS A 121 14.16 4.62 -15.38
CA LYS A 121 13.76 4.72 -16.79
C LYS A 121 12.76 3.63 -17.13
N ALA A 122 11.70 3.97 -17.87
CA ALA A 122 10.61 3.05 -18.15
C ALA A 122 10.14 3.15 -19.61
N PHE A 123 9.72 2.01 -20.15
CA PHE A 123 9.18 1.85 -21.49
C PHE A 123 7.82 1.16 -21.38
N SER A 124 6.79 1.74 -21.96
CA SER A 124 5.42 1.21 -21.91
C SER A 124 5.01 0.63 -23.26
N TYR A 125 4.36 -0.53 -23.22
CA TYR A 125 3.94 -1.25 -24.40
C TYR A 125 2.52 -1.79 -24.27
N ASP A 126 1.76 -1.70 -25.36
CA ASP A 126 0.42 -2.27 -25.53
C ASP A 126 0.35 -3.29 -26.68
N ASN A 127 1.48 -3.58 -27.30
CA ASN A 127 1.59 -4.52 -28.41
C ASN A 127 2.78 -5.46 -28.19
N ILE A 128 2.49 -6.73 -27.97
CA ILE A 128 3.49 -7.75 -27.66
C ILE A 128 4.53 -7.95 -28.78
N LYS A 129 4.10 -7.86 -30.05
CA LYS A 129 5.02 -8.00 -31.18
C LYS A 129 6.00 -6.84 -31.25
N LYS A 130 5.49 -5.60 -31.10
CA LYS A 130 6.33 -4.41 -31.04
C LYS A 130 7.30 -4.43 -29.88
N THR A 131 6.86 -4.89 -28.70
CA THR A 131 7.73 -5.05 -27.54
C THR A 131 8.91 -5.99 -27.82
N LYS A 132 8.62 -7.12 -28.48
CA LYS A 132 9.64 -8.11 -28.85
C LYS A 132 10.59 -7.59 -29.93
N GLU A 133 10.13 -6.78 -30.87
CA GLU A 133 10.97 -6.11 -31.87
C GLU A 133 11.94 -5.11 -31.22
N ASP A 134 11.52 -4.45 -30.13
CA ASP A 134 12.30 -3.45 -29.41
C ASP A 134 13.26 -4.04 -28.36
N CYS A 135 13.31 -5.37 -28.18
CA CYS A 135 14.15 -6.01 -27.16
C CYS A 135 15.63 -5.62 -27.18
N GLU A 136 16.16 -5.25 -28.35
CA GLU A 136 17.57 -4.86 -28.50
C GLU A 136 17.90 -3.54 -27.80
N ILE A 137 16.92 -2.64 -27.64
CA ILE A 137 17.12 -1.31 -27.02
C ILE A 137 16.68 -1.24 -25.57
N LEU A 138 16.07 -2.33 -25.04
CA LEU A 138 15.62 -2.38 -23.67
C LEU A 138 16.78 -2.58 -22.69
N PRO A 139 16.72 -1.97 -21.49
CA PRO A 139 17.79 -2.08 -20.52
C PRO A 139 17.89 -3.51 -19.93
N ILE A 140 19.09 -3.93 -19.59
CA ILE A 140 19.38 -5.13 -18.82
C ILE A 140 20.42 -4.75 -17.74
N PRO A 141 20.16 -5.04 -16.46
CA PRO A 141 18.96 -5.70 -15.92
C PRO A 141 17.72 -4.83 -15.98
N SER A 142 16.56 -5.48 -16.09
CA SER A 142 15.25 -4.81 -16.13
C SER A 142 14.20 -5.54 -15.30
N ILE A 143 13.08 -4.85 -15.03
CA ILE A 143 11.91 -5.45 -14.43
C ILE A 143 10.71 -5.23 -15.36
N VAL A 144 10.02 -6.33 -15.68
CA VAL A 144 8.84 -6.35 -16.56
C VAL A 144 7.59 -6.51 -15.70
N LYS A 145 6.59 -5.63 -15.87
CA LYS A 145 5.40 -5.56 -15.00
C LYS A 145 4.12 -5.33 -15.80
N PRO A 146 2.99 -5.96 -15.46
CA PRO A 146 1.67 -5.48 -15.87
C PRO A 146 1.41 -4.07 -15.31
N ILE A 147 0.68 -3.23 -16.06
CA ILE A 147 0.38 -1.85 -15.59
C ILE A 147 -0.67 -1.80 -14.49
N ASP A 148 -1.53 -2.79 -14.41
CA ASP A 148 -2.82 -2.80 -13.71
C ASP A 148 -2.90 -3.82 -12.57
N LEU A 149 -1.77 -4.41 -12.15
CA LEU A 149 -1.70 -5.35 -11.03
C LEU A 149 -0.71 -4.89 -9.95
N GLY A 150 -1.06 -5.22 -8.71
CA GLY A 150 -0.22 -5.06 -7.53
C GLY A 150 0.21 -6.41 -6.93
N GLY A 151 1.01 -6.37 -5.85
CA GLY A 151 1.41 -7.55 -5.09
C GLY A 151 2.31 -8.53 -5.84
N GLY A 152 3.03 -8.07 -6.85
CA GLY A 152 4.03 -8.87 -7.57
C GLY A 152 3.49 -9.83 -8.62
N LYS A 153 2.20 -9.85 -8.89
CA LYS A 153 1.62 -10.72 -9.92
C LYS A 153 2.05 -10.29 -11.33
N GLY A 154 2.55 -11.24 -12.12
CA GLY A 154 3.02 -10.98 -13.48
C GLY A 154 4.34 -10.22 -13.57
N ILE A 155 5.06 -10.00 -12.48
CA ILE A 155 6.36 -9.33 -12.44
C ILE A 155 7.49 -10.32 -12.66
N THR A 156 8.48 -9.93 -13.49
CA THR A 156 9.72 -10.69 -13.72
C THR A 156 10.91 -9.74 -13.70
N ILE A 157 11.95 -10.09 -12.92
CA ILE A 157 13.26 -9.46 -13.00
C ILE A 157 14.06 -10.20 -14.08
N VAL A 158 14.56 -9.45 -15.04
CA VAL A 158 15.32 -9.95 -16.18
C VAL A 158 16.77 -9.50 -16.04
N THR A 159 17.67 -10.46 -15.84
CA THR A 159 19.11 -10.21 -15.72
C THR A 159 19.89 -10.57 -16.98
N GLN A 160 19.27 -11.35 -17.87
CA GLN A 160 19.85 -11.75 -19.14
C GLN A 160 18.84 -11.53 -20.27
N LYS A 161 19.33 -11.16 -21.43
CA LYS A 161 18.49 -10.74 -22.57
C LYS A 161 17.59 -11.88 -23.08
N GLU A 162 18.06 -13.09 -22.97
CA GLU A 162 17.39 -14.32 -23.39
C GLU A 162 16.05 -14.54 -22.66
N ASP A 163 15.95 -14.07 -21.40
CA ASP A 163 14.75 -14.22 -20.57
C ASP A 163 13.67 -13.16 -20.87
N LEU A 164 14.02 -12.13 -21.66
CA LEU A 164 13.14 -10.98 -21.88
C LEU A 164 11.84 -11.36 -22.60
N PHE A 165 11.91 -12.28 -23.59
CA PHE A 165 10.73 -12.76 -24.31
C PHE A 165 9.74 -13.46 -23.37
N TYR A 166 10.22 -14.32 -22.51
CA TYR A 166 9.39 -14.99 -21.51
C TYR A 166 8.75 -13.98 -20.57
N ALA A 167 9.52 -13.03 -20.04
CA ALA A 167 9.03 -12.02 -19.13
C ALA A 167 7.94 -11.13 -19.76
N ILE A 168 8.09 -10.78 -21.05
CA ILE A 168 7.11 -10.03 -21.83
C ILE A 168 5.81 -10.84 -21.97
N ASP A 169 5.90 -12.10 -22.41
CA ASP A 169 4.74 -12.98 -22.57
C ASP A 169 3.98 -13.13 -21.25
N TYR A 170 4.71 -13.41 -20.18
CA TYR A 170 4.15 -13.57 -18.83
C TYR A 170 3.43 -12.31 -18.34
N ALA A 171 4.04 -11.15 -18.49
CA ALA A 171 3.41 -9.89 -18.07
C ALA A 171 2.17 -9.55 -18.90
N PHE A 172 2.17 -9.77 -20.21
CA PHE A 172 1.00 -9.57 -21.07
C PHE A 172 -0.14 -10.56 -20.77
N GLU A 173 0.19 -11.80 -20.40
CA GLU A 173 -0.81 -12.79 -19.99
C GLU A 173 -1.60 -12.32 -18.76
N TYR A 174 -0.90 -11.83 -17.73
CA TYR A 174 -1.49 -11.36 -16.48
C TYR A 174 -2.19 -10.01 -16.60
N SER A 175 -1.73 -9.11 -17.46
CA SER A 175 -2.35 -7.79 -17.62
C SER A 175 -3.78 -7.89 -18.17
N LYS A 176 -4.76 -7.37 -17.41
CA LYS A 176 -6.15 -7.25 -17.86
C LYS A 176 -6.26 -6.22 -19.01
N ALA A 177 -5.55 -5.11 -18.88
CA ALA A 177 -5.51 -4.06 -19.91
C ALA A 177 -4.66 -4.42 -21.14
N LYS A 178 -3.97 -5.58 -21.12
CA LYS A 178 -3.02 -6.00 -22.16
C LYS A 178 -1.95 -4.94 -22.43
N LYS A 179 -1.43 -4.38 -21.34
CA LYS A 179 -0.34 -3.41 -21.33
C LYS A 179 0.68 -3.74 -20.28
N ILE A 180 1.94 -3.50 -20.58
CA ILE A 180 3.07 -3.73 -19.70
C ILE A 180 3.98 -2.50 -19.59
N VAL A 181 4.78 -2.45 -18.55
CA VAL A 181 5.91 -1.53 -18.42
C VAL A 181 7.20 -2.34 -18.21
N ILE A 182 8.28 -1.92 -18.87
CA ILE A 182 9.63 -2.46 -18.69
C ILE A 182 10.49 -1.33 -18.14
N GLU A 183 11.09 -1.54 -16.98
CA GLU A 183 11.86 -0.51 -16.27
C GLU A 183 13.30 -0.96 -16.07
N GLU A 184 14.25 -0.02 -16.07
CA GLU A 184 15.59 -0.29 -15.53
C GLU A 184 15.45 -0.88 -14.13
N PHE A 185 16.16 -1.97 -13.87
CA PHE A 185 16.19 -2.54 -12.53
C PHE A 185 16.98 -1.61 -11.61
N ALA A 186 16.33 -1.09 -10.59
CA ALA A 186 16.95 -0.27 -9.58
C ALA A 186 17.29 -1.13 -8.37
N GLU A 187 18.52 -1.03 -7.90
CA GLU A 187 18.97 -1.62 -6.64
C GLU A 187 18.67 -0.70 -5.46
N GLY A 188 18.67 -1.25 -4.26
CA GLY A 188 18.52 -0.50 -3.03
C GLY A 188 17.61 -1.18 -2.01
N SER A 189 17.55 -0.63 -0.82
CA SER A 189 16.62 -1.03 0.23
C SER A 189 15.24 -0.44 -0.04
N LEU A 190 14.20 -1.27 0.09
CA LEU A 190 12.81 -0.81 -0.05
C LEU A 190 12.43 0.02 1.18
N GLN A 191 11.90 1.19 0.93
CA GLN A 191 11.44 2.12 1.95
C GLN A 191 10.13 2.78 1.52
N SER A 192 9.39 3.34 2.49
CA SER A 192 8.24 4.16 2.21
C SER A 192 8.33 5.55 2.83
N PHE A 193 7.64 6.48 2.18
CA PHE A 193 7.43 7.84 2.64
C PHE A 193 5.93 8.11 2.58
N SER A 194 5.29 8.14 3.75
CA SER A 194 3.87 8.44 3.86
C SER A 194 3.68 9.88 4.29
N SER A 195 2.91 10.63 3.53
CA SER A 195 2.71 12.06 3.80
C SER A 195 1.23 12.46 3.72
N PHE A 196 0.90 13.53 4.44
CA PHE A 196 -0.32 14.28 4.18
C PHE A 196 0.05 15.62 3.52
N ILE A 197 -0.64 15.93 2.44
CA ILE A 197 -0.50 17.20 1.72
C ILE A 197 -1.68 18.12 2.01
N ARG A 198 -1.40 19.42 2.07
CA ARG A 198 -2.38 20.49 2.13
C ARG A 198 -1.97 21.61 1.19
N ASN A 199 -2.85 22.01 0.26
CA ASN A 199 -2.53 22.94 -0.81
C ASN A 199 -1.25 22.55 -1.56
N GLN A 200 -1.13 21.28 -1.94
CA GLN A 200 0.01 20.64 -2.63
C GLN A 200 1.35 20.69 -1.85
N LYS A 201 1.33 21.06 -0.56
CA LYS A 201 2.49 21.09 0.32
C LYS A 201 2.42 19.96 1.36
N VAL A 202 3.56 19.33 1.63
CA VAL A 202 3.67 18.31 2.69
C VAL A 202 3.55 19.00 4.05
N VAL A 203 2.57 18.58 4.86
CA VAL A 203 2.34 19.12 6.22
C VAL A 203 2.63 18.11 7.32
N PHE A 204 2.65 16.83 6.97
CA PHE A 204 3.08 15.73 7.84
C PHE A 204 3.73 14.67 6.98
N TYR A 205 4.73 14.00 7.51
CA TYR A 205 5.36 12.85 6.86
C TYR A 205 5.90 11.84 7.88
N PHE A 206 6.08 10.61 7.40
CA PHE A 206 6.58 9.47 8.15
C PHE A 206 7.36 8.55 7.20
N GLY A 207 8.49 8.02 7.65
CA GLY A 207 9.32 7.11 6.87
C GLY A 207 9.57 5.80 7.59
N ASP A 208 9.50 4.69 6.86
CA ASP A 208 9.87 3.37 7.36
C ASP A 208 10.66 2.54 6.34
N ASN A 209 11.40 1.56 6.83
CA ASN A 209 12.01 0.52 6.00
C ASN A 209 10.98 -0.59 5.77
N GLU A 210 10.99 -1.20 4.60
CA GLU A 210 10.10 -2.29 4.24
C GLU A 210 10.91 -3.55 3.87
N TYR A 211 10.48 -4.70 4.41
CA TYR A 211 11.16 -5.98 4.21
C TYR A 211 10.19 -7.01 3.65
N SER A 212 10.63 -7.64 2.56
CA SER A 212 9.89 -8.65 1.79
C SER A 212 10.51 -10.04 2.01
N SER A 213 10.37 -10.59 3.20
CA SER A 213 11.07 -11.81 3.61
C SER A 213 10.45 -13.12 3.11
N VAL A 214 9.16 -13.12 2.79
CA VAL A 214 8.43 -14.33 2.37
C VAL A 214 8.09 -14.27 0.88
N ASN A 215 7.50 -13.16 0.46
CA ASN A 215 7.23 -12.87 -0.94
C ASN A 215 8.11 -11.68 -1.35
N PRO A 216 8.98 -11.80 -2.36
CA PRO A 216 9.91 -10.73 -2.74
C PRO A 216 9.24 -9.42 -3.19
N TYR A 217 7.93 -9.47 -3.47
CA TYR A 217 7.14 -8.32 -3.90
C TYR A 217 6.08 -7.88 -2.88
N GLY A 218 6.05 -8.50 -1.71
CA GLY A 218 5.07 -8.23 -0.65
C GLY A 218 5.75 -7.87 0.66
N VAL A 219 5.40 -6.72 1.22
CA VAL A 219 5.94 -6.28 2.51
C VAL A 219 5.39 -7.15 3.63
N ALA A 220 6.29 -7.84 4.34
CA ALA A 220 5.96 -8.66 5.50
C ALA A 220 6.30 -7.96 6.81
N THR A 221 7.33 -7.11 6.82
CA THR A 221 7.79 -6.38 8.01
C THR A 221 8.13 -4.96 7.62
N SER A 222 7.83 -3.99 8.48
CA SER A 222 8.35 -2.64 8.37
C SER A 222 8.94 -2.17 9.70
N THR A 223 9.94 -1.28 9.64
CA THR A 223 10.59 -0.70 10.81
C THR A 223 10.67 0.81 10.70
N SER A 224 10.48 1.52 11.81
CA SER A 224 10.59 2.98 11.86
C SER A 224 11.43 3.44 13.07
N PRO A 225 12.24 4.49 12.90
CA PRO A 225 12.46 5.30 11.68
C PRO A 225 13.17 4.52 10.58
N SER A 226 13.07 5.00 9.34
CA SER A 226 13.82 4.41 8.23
C SER A 226 15.30 4.78 8.29
N ILE A 227 16.14 3.89 7.78
CA ILE A 227 17.60 4.09 7.73
C ILE A 227 17.91 5.25 6.77
N ASN A 228 18.82 6.14 7.18
CA ASN A 228 19.24 7.31 6.39
C ASN A 228 18.12 8.30 6.04
N PHE A 229 17.01 8.28 6.76
CA PHE A 229 15.84 9.11 6.46
C PHE A 229 16.18 10.61 6.43
N ASP A 230 16.97 11.09 7.37
CA ASP A 230 17.38 12.50 7.45
C ASP A 230 18.16 12.97 6.22
N LEU A 231 18.90 12.07 5.56
CA LEU A 231 19.67 12.39 4.35
C LEU A 231 18.77 12.63 3.13
N VAL A 232 17.60 11.99 3.09
CA VAL A 232 16.75 11.95 1.90
C VAL A 232 15.40 12.62 2.08
N SER A 233 14.95 12.86 3.31
CA SER A 233 13.61 13.40 3.62
C SER A 233 13.28 14.67 2.86
N ASN A 234 14.19 15.62 2.77
CA ASN A 234 13.99 16.86 2.01
C ASN A 234 13.79 16.61 0.51
N LYS A 235 14.53 15.65 -0.09
CA LYS A 235 14.33 15.25 -1.50
C LYS A 235 12.96 14.59 -1.67
N LEU A 236 12.56 13.71 -0.75
CA LEU A 236 11.27 13.03 -0.79
C LEU A 236 10.10 14.04 -0.68
N ILE A 237 10.21 15.03 0.18
CA ILE A 237 9.24 16.14 0.28
C ILE A 237 9.16 16.87 -1.07
N GLN A 238 10.31 17.27 -1.66
CA GLN A 238 10.34 17.97 -2.94
C GLN A 238 9.69 17.15 -4.07
N GLU A 239 9.99 15.86 -4.19
CA GLU A 239 9.39 14.99 -5.19
C GLU A 239 7.88 14.80 -4.99
N THR A 240 7.45 14.67 -3.74
CA THR A 240 6.03 14.60 -3.35
C THR A 240 5.29 15.89 -3.73
N GLU A 241 5.86 17.05 -3.41
CA GLU A 241 5.26 18.36 -3.76
C GLU A 241 5.28 18.61 -5.26
N LYS A 242 6.32 18.15 -5.98
CA LYS A 242 6.43 18.27 -7.43
C LYS A 242 5.26 17.58 -8.16
N ILE A 243 4.99 16.31 -7.83
CA ILE A 243 3.86 15.58 -8.42
C ILE A 243 2.51 16.13 -7.94
N SER A 244 2.42 16.53 -6.66
CA SER A 244 1.21 17.12 -6.11
C SER A 244 0.81 18.42 -6.82
N ASN A 245 1.79 19.29 -7.09
CA ASN A 245 1.58 20.53 -7.84
C ASN A 245 1.23 20.25 -9.31
N TYR A 246 1.93 19.32 -9.96
CA TYR A 246 1.66 19.01 -11.37
C TYR A 246 0.25 18.46 -11.59
N LEU A 247 -0.18 17.53 -10.74
CA LEU A 247 -1.51 16.91 -10.81
C LEU A 247 -2.61 17.72 -10.10
N GLN A 248 -2.27 18.84 -9.43
CA GLN A 248 -3.18 19.65 -8.62
C GLN A 248 -3.96 18.79 -7.60
N LEU A 249 -3.22 17.92 -6.88
CA LEU A 249 -3.82 16.98 -5.94
C LEU A 249 -4.55 17.72 -4.82
N LYS A 250 -5.70 17.20 -4.44
CA LYS A 250 -6.46 17.65 -3.26
C LYS A 250 -5.73 17.27 -1.96
N ASP A 251 -6.09 17.97 -0.89
CA ASP A 251 -5.58 17.69 0.45
C ASP A 251 -5.85 16.23 0.85
N GLY A 252 -4.92 15.61 1.56
CA GLY A 252 -5.05 14.23 2.01
C GLY A 252 -3.76 13.43 1.92
N LEU A 253 -3.91 12.12 2.07
CA LEU A 253 -2.81 11.16 2.05
C LEU A 253 -2.14 11.10 0.67
N LEU A 254 -0.82 11.10 0.68
CA LEU A 254 0.01 10.70 -0.48
C LEU A 254 1.17 9.84 0.04
N HIS A 255 1.10 8.56 -0.24
CA HIS A 255 2.08 7.56 0.16
C HIS A 255 2.97 7.19 -1.02
N MET A 256 4.28 7.12 -0.80
CA MET A 256 5.30 6.80 -1.79
C MET A 256 6.07 5.57 -1.35
N GLN A 257 6.32 4.63 -2.28
CA GLN A 257 7.37 3.62 -2.13
C GLN A 257 8.57 3.96 -3.00
N TYR A 258 9.77 3.74 -2.47
CA TYR A 258 11.02 4.01 -3.17
C TYR A 258 12.12 3.03 -2.77
N LEU A 259 13.12 2.88 -3.64
CA LEU A 259 14.36 2.18 -3.33
C LEU A 259 15.43 3.22 -3.00
N LEU A 260 16.20 2.96 -1.95
CA LEU A 260 17.31 3.79 -1.52
C LEU A 260 18.63 3.03 -1.64
N ASP A 261 19.53 3.56 -2.47
CA ASP A 261 20.90 3.09 -2.63
C ASP A 261 21.87 4.24 -2.31
N GLY A 262 22.47 4.19 -1.10
CA GLY A 262 23.20 5.33 -0.56
C GLY A 262 22.33 6.56 -0.37
N ASP A 263 22.47 7.57 -1.22
CA ASP A 263 21.62 8.78 -1.30
C ASP A 263 20.79 8.86 -2.59
N LYS A 264 20.88 7.82 -3.43
CA LYS A 264 20.14 7.71 -4.68
C LYS A 264 18.74 7.17 -4.41
N ILE A 265 17.76 7.98 -4.74
CA ILE A 265 16.34 7.63 -4.63
C ILE A 265 15.83 7.13 -5.98
N ASN A 266 15.10 6.01 -5.98
CA ASN A 266 14.36 5.51 -7.13
C ASN A 266 12.89 5.29 -6.71
N ILE A 267 12.01 6.23 -7.05
CA ILE A 267 10.59 6.16 -6.70
C ILE A 267 9.92 5.06 -7.51
N ILE A 268 9.26 4.14 -6.81
CA ILE A 268 8.54 3.02 -7.41
C ILE A 268 7.13 3.46 -7.80
N GLU A 269 6.38 4.00 -6.83
CA GLU A 269 4.98 4.37 -7.02
C GLU A 269 4.52 5.39 -5.97
N PHE A 270 3.41 6.05 -6.29
CA PHE A 270 2.60 6.79 -5.33
C PHE A 270 1.21 6.17 -5.24
N THR A 271 0.60 6.28 -4.06
CA THR A 271 -0.79 5.89 -3.87
C THR A 271 -1.52 6.87 -2.96
N ARG A 272 -2.81 7.06 -3.21
CA ARG A 272 -3.68 7.91 -2.41
C ARG A 272 -4.48 7.13 -1.37
N ARG A 273 -4.40 5.79 -1.39
CA ARG A 273 -5.06 4.93 -0.41
C ARG A 273 -4.17 4.64 0.79
N MET A 274 -4.78 4.32 1.92
CA MET A 274 -4.05 3.90 3.12
C MET A 274 -3.25 2.62 2.83
N PRO A 275 -1.96 2.55 3.23
CA PRO A 275 -1.21 1.30 3.19
C PRO A 275 -1.87 0.22 4.04
N GLY A 276 -1.71 -1.05 3.63
CA GLY A 276 -2.29 -2.19 4.31
C GLY A 276 -1.62 -2.53 5.65
N ASP A 277 -2.05 -3.66 6.22
CA ASP A 277 -1.44 -4.27 7.40
C ASP A 277 -1.35 -3.34 8.62
N TRP A 278 -2.37 -2.48 8.78
CA TRP A 278 -2.45 -1.51 9.88
C TRP A 278 -1.23 -0.58 9.98
N TYR A 279 -0.77 -0.12 8.85
CA TYR A 279 0.31 0.87 8.74
C TYR A 279 0.12 2.09 9.66
N SER A 280 -1.11 2.44 9.96
CA SER A 280 -1.46 3.54 10.87
C SER A 280 -0.93 3.36 12.30
N ILE A 281 -0.74 2.13 12.76
CA ILE A 281 -0.36 1.86 14.16
C ILE A 281 1.09 2.30 14.46
N PRO A 282 2.14 1.90 13.73
CA PRO A 282 3.49 2.42 13.98
C PRO A 282 3.59 3.94 13.81
N VAL A 283 2.82 4.53 12.89
CA VAL A 283 2.76 5.99 12.76
C VAL A 283 2.23 6.63 14.05
N GLU A 284 1.11 6.14 14.57
CA GLU A 284 0.49 6.68 15.79
C GLU A 284 1.38 6.45 17.02
N LEU A 285 1.99 5.26 17.15
CA LEU A 285 2.87 4.92 18.27
C LEU A 285 4.12 5.82 18.32
N SER A 286 4.68 6.18 17.16
CA SER A 286 5.93 6.94 17.09
C SER A 286 5.74 8.45 17.02
N THR A 287 4.62 8.93 16.50
CA THR A 287 4.37 10.38 16.30
C THR A 287 3.20 10.92 17.12
N GLY A 288 2.34 10.06 17.64
CA GLY A 288 1.07 10.45 18.26
C GLY A 288 0.04 10.99 17.25
N VAL A 289 0.28 10.85 15.93
CA VAL A 289 -0.65 11.28 14.88
C VAL A 289 -1.48 10.09 14.44
N ASN A 290 -2.80 10.14 14.67
CA ASN A 290 -3.72 9.12 14.19
C ASN A 290 -3.84 9.17 12.66
N HIS A 291 -3.06 8.33 12.00
CA HIS A 291 -2.95 8.29 10.54
C HIS A 291 -4.29 7.89 9.88
N ALA A 292 -5.03 6.93 10.45
CA ALA A 292 -6.32 6.50 9.92
C ALA A 292 -7.36 7.64 9.99
N TYR A 293 -7.38 8.39 11.09
CA TYR A 293 -8.24 9.57 11.26
C TYR A 293 -7.97 10.63 10.17
N TRP A 294 -6.70 11.01 9.97
CA TRP A 294 -6.36 12.03 8.98
C TRP A 294 -6.57 11.55 7.54
N THR A 295 -6.36 10.25 7.27
CA THR A 295 -6.71 9.65 5.99
C THR A 295 -8.20 9.77 5.72
N LEU A 296 -9.03 9.44 6.70
CA LEU A 296 -10.47 9.56 6.61
C LEU A 296 -10.91 11.03 6.39
N LYS A 297 -10.32 11.97 7.12
CA LYS A 297 -10.55 13.42 6.94
C LYS A 297 -10.30 13.87 5.49
N GLY A 298 -9.24 13.33 4.86
CA GLY A 298 -8.95 13.58 3.44
C GLY A 298 -10.09 13.16 2.54
N TYR A 299 -10.56 11.92 2.68
CA TYR A 299 -11.69 11.42 1.86
C TYR A 299 -13.02 12.14 2.12
N LEU A 300 -13.18 12.73 3.30
CA LEU A 300 -14.34 13.56 3.62
C LEU A 300 -14.21 15.00 3.10
N GLY A 301 -13.06 15.37 2.55
CA GLY A 301 -12.77 16.75 2.11
C GLY A 301 -12.72 17.75 3.26
N GLU A 302 -12.34 17.29 4.45
CA GLU A 302 -12.30 18.10 5.65
C GLU A 302 -10.96 18.80 5.86
N ASP A 303 -10.95 19.86 6.69
CA ASP A 303 -9.81 20.73 6.92
C ASP A 303 -8.62 20.03 7.59
N PHE A 304 -7.42 20.27 7.07
CA PHE A 304 -6.12 19.80 7.55
C PHE A 304 -5.32 20.86 8.33
N SER A 305 -5.90 22.01 8.65
CA SER A 305 -5.18 23.11 9.30
C SER A 305 -4.56 22.75 10.65
N LYS A 306 -5.15 21.76 11.34
CA LYS A 306 -4.67 21.26 12.65
C LYS A 306 -3.62 20.16 12.54
N LEU A 307 -3.37 19.61 11.35
CA LEU A 307 -2.32 18.62 11.15
C LEU A 307 -0.98 19.33 10.95
N HIS A 308 -0.02 19.00 11.78
CA HIS A 308 1.34 19.50 11.70
C HIS A 308 2.32 18.32 11.77
N HIS A 309 3.49 18.51 11.18
CA HIS A 309 4.56 17.53 11.30
C HIS A 309 4.91 17.27 12.76
N LYS A 310 5.19 16.01 13.07
CA LYS A 310 5.70 15.53 14.36
C LYS A 310 6.83 14.56 14.09
N GLU A 311 7.91 14.73 14.81
CA GLU A 311 9.06 13.83 14.74
C GLU A 311 8.68 12.42 15.17
N GLN A 312 9.32 11.43 14.55
CA GLN A 312 9.23 10.04 14.96
C GLN A 312 10.07 9.82 16.23
N ILE A 313 9.45 9.30 17.28
CA ILE A 313 10.09 9.04 18.57
C ILE A 313 10.03 7.54 18.87
N GLY A 314 11.19 6.95 19.22
CA GLY A 314 11.32 5.53 19.52
C GLY A 314 11.52 4.67 18.28
N PHE A 315 11.61 3.37 18.49
CA PHE A 315 11.95 2.37 17.49
C PHE A 315 10.83 1.34 17.46
N TYR A 316 10.16 1.22 16.32
CA TYR A 316 8.98 0.36 16.19
C TYR A 316 9.08 -0.52 14.96
N SER A 317 8.43 -1.66 15.02
CA SER A 317 8.18 -2.46 13.82
C SER A 317 6.74 -2.98 13.78
N ARG A 318 6.30 -3.24 12.57
CA ARG A 318 5.10 -4.01 12.25
C ARG A 318 5.55 -5.28 11.55
N HIS A 319 5.06 -6.44 11.99
CA HIS A 319 5.35 -7.74 11.40
C HIS A 319 4.07 -8.50 11.08
N CYS A 320 3.95 -9.00 9.86
CA CYS A 320 2.85 -9.86 9.42
C CYS A 320 3.18 -11.32 9.74
N LEU A 321 2.35 -11.96 10.53
CA LEU A 321 2.45 -13.38 10.80
C LEU A 321 2.06 -14.17 9.54
N MET A 322 3.03 -14.85 8.95
CA MET A 322 2.88 -15.64 7.73
C MET A 322 3.48 -17.04 7.91
N GLY A 323 3.00 -18.01 7.15
CA GLY A 323 3.69 -19.29 7.04
C GLY A 323 4.95 -19.16 6.18
N LEU A 324 5.96 -20.01 6.43
CA LEU A 324 7.16 -20.10 5.59
C LEU A 324 7.04 -21.20 4.52
N LYS A 325 6.02 -22.03 4.64
CA LYS A 325 5.61 -23.08 3.67
C LYS A 325 4.12 -23.41 3.88
N ASN A 326 3.52 -24.12 2.94
CA ASN A 326 2.16 -24.62 3.09
C ASN A 326 2.10 -25.80 4.08
N GLY A 327 1.00 -25.93 4.82
CA GLY A 327 0.78 -27.02 5.77
C GLY A 327 -0.23 -26.70 6.86
N ASN A 328 -0.58 -27.70 7.67
CA ASN A 328 -1.51 -27.53 8.78
C ASN A 328 -0.84 -26.80 9.95
N ILE A 329 -1.52 -25.82 10.48
CA ILE A 329 -1.02 -24.99 11.59
C ILE A 329 -1.10 -25.78 12.89
N LYS A 330 0.03 -25.86 13.60
CA LYS A 330 0.11 -26.42 14.94
C LYS A 330 -0.10 -25.32 15.99
N GLU A 331 0.73 -24.28 15.96
CA GLU A 331 0.69 -23.20 16.91
C GLU A 331 1.45 -21.95 16.39
N ILE A 332 1.29 -20.83 17.10
CA ILE A 332 2.13 -19.64 16.92
C ILE A 332 3.28 -19.75 17.92
N TYR A 333 4.50 -19.76 17.43
CA TYR A 333 5.70 -19.70 18.26
C TYR A 333 6.15 -18.25 18.48
N LEU A 334 6.40 -17.90 19.71
CA LEU A 334 6.99 -16.62 20.12
C LEU A 334 8.21 -16.92 20.97
N ASP A 335 9.40 -16.51 20.50
CA ASP A 335 10.63 -16.60 21.26
C ASP A 335 10.57 -15.71 22.51
N GLU A 336 11.15 -16.16 23.61
CA GLU A 336 11.14 -15.41 24.88
C GLU A 336 11.79 -14.02 24.73
N SER A 337 12.81 -13.89 23.89
CA SER A 337 13.54 -12.63 23.68
C SER A 337 12.73 -11.54 22.96
N ILE A 338 11.63 -11.90 22.27
CA ILE A 338 10.79 -10.94 21.53
C ILE A 338 9.54 -10.53 22.31
N LYS A 339 9.09 -11.34 23.28
CA LYS A 339 7.82 -11.13 23.97
C LYS A 339 7.69 -9.74 24.60
N ASN A 340 8.76 -9.26 25.23
CA ASN A 340 8.77 -7.94 25.88
C ASN A 340 8.76 -6.76 24.89
N ASN A 341 9.03 -7.02 23.60
CA ASN A 341 8.95 -6.00 22.58
C ASN A 341 7.53 -5.84 22.02
N ILE A 342 6.68 -6.85 22.15
CA ILE A 342 5.31 -6.81 21.61
C ILE A 342 4.48 -5.80 22.42
N VAL A 343 4.03 -4.73 21.76
CA VAL A 343 3.19 -3.69 22.39
C VAL A 343 1.73 -3.82 22.00
N ASP A 344 1.44 -4.46 20.85
CA ASP A 344 0.08 -4.75 20.39
C ASP A 344 0.12 -5.89 19.35
N SER A 345 -1.01 -6.56 19.18
CA SER A 345 -1.17 -7.58 18.14
C SER A 345 -2.63 -7.75 17.73
N PHE A 346 -2.84 -8.15 16.49
CA PHE A 346 -4.14 -8.57 15.97
C PHE A 346 -3.98 -9.91 15.25
N ILE A 347 -4.53 -10.97 15.82
CA ILE A 347 -4.35 -12.35 15.35
C ILE A 347 -5.72 -12.91 14.99
N TRP A 348 -5.86 -13.53 13.82
CA TRP A 348 -7.11 -14.12 13.33
C TRP A 348 -6.96 -15.58 12.88
N ILE A 349 -5.90 -16.23 13.35
CA ILE A 349 -5.70 -17.67 13.19
C ILE A 349 -6.64 -18.43 14.13
N ASP A 350 -7.28 -19.48 13.65
CA ASP A 350 -7.93 -20.48 14.48
C ASP A 350 -7.19 -21.83 14.37
N ASN A 351 -7.38 -22.69 15.37
CA ASN A 351 -6.62 -23.94 15.51
C ASN A 351 -6.87 -24.99 14.41
N ASN A 352 -7.73 -24.72 13.42
CA ASN A 352 -8.09 -25.61 12.34
C ASN A 352 -7.67 -25.07 10.97
N LYS A 353 -6.90 -24.00 10.91
CA LYS A 353 -6.49 -23.40 9.64
C LYS A 353 -5.26 -24.04 9.07
N THR A 354 -5.20 -24.01 7.74
CA THR A 354 -4.05 -24.38 6.95
C THR A 354 -3.39 -23.16 6.34
N VAL A 355 -2.10 -23.21 6.14
CA VAL A 355 -1.38 -22.32 5.25
C VAL A 355 -1.51 -22.93 3.85
N ASP A 356 -2.39 -22.36 3.03
CA ASP A 356 -2.65 -22.85 1.66
C ASP A 356 -1.80 -22.10 0.63
N ASP A 357 -1.52 -20.83 0.88
CA ASP A 357 -0.66 -19.98 0.06
C ASP A 357 0.25 -19.14 0.96
N PHE A 358 1.39 -19.71 1.35
CA PHE A 358 2.33 -19.09 2.28
C PHE A 358 2.87 -17.74 1.78
N LYS A 359 2.89 -17.50 0.46
CA LYS A 359 3.42 -16.25 -0.12
C LYS A 359 2.49 -15.06 0.07
N TYR A 360 1.20 -15.29 0.22
CA TYR A 360 0.20 -14.21 0.28
C TYR A 360 -0.68 -14.24 1.52
N GLN A 361 -0.84 -15.42 2.16
CA GLN A 361 -1.76 -15.58 3.29
C GLN A 361 -1.14 -15.08 4.58
N LYS A 362 -1.85 -14.16 5.25
CA LYS A 362 -1.49 -13.59 6.54
C LYS A 362 -2.47 -14.06 7.60
N PHE A 363 -1.99 -14.21 8.84
CA PHE A 363 -2.74 -14.76 9.98
C PHE A 363 -2.73 -13.86 11.21
N GLY A 364 -1.97 -12.80 11.17
CA GLY A 364 -1.87 -11.86 12.28
C GLY A 364 -0.91 -10.71 11.97
N LEU A 365 -0.98 -9.72 12.83
CA LEU A 365 -0.09 -8.56 12.85
C LEU A 365 0.48 -8.43 14.26
N PHE A 366 1.77 -8.17 14.35
CA PHE A 366 2.46 -7.82 15.58
C PHE A 366 3.05 -6.43 15.47
N PHE A 367 2.90 -5.64 16.51
CA PHE A 367 3.50 -4.32 16.65
C PHE A 367 4.50 -4.37 17.79
N LEU A 368 5.74 -3.99 17.50
CA LEU A 368 6.86 -4.14 18.43
C LEU A 368 7.51 -2.80 18.69
N LYS A 369 8.04 -2.65 19.91
CA LYS A 369 8.85 -1.51 20.34
C LYS A 369 10.21 -2.00 20.80
N TYR A 370 11.25 -1.26 20.46
CA TYR A 370 12.64 -1.59 20.81
C TYR A 370 13.27 -0.45 21.59
N ASN A 371 14.36 -0.76 22.32
CA ASN A 371 15.06 0.22 23.13
C ASN A 371 16.11 1.00 22.32
N SER A 372 16.58 0.42 21.21
CA SER A 372 17.55 1.07 20.32
C SER A 372 17.36 0.62 18.87
N ILE A 373 18.02 1.34 17.95
CA ILE A 373 18.01 1.00 16.52
C ILE A 373 18.74 -0.33 16.28
N GLU A 374 19.81 -0.60 17.03
CA GLU A 374 20.60 -1.83 16.91
C GLU A 374 19.75 -3.05 17.31
N GLU A 375 18.98 -2.95 18.41
CA GLU A 375 18.07 -4.00 18.84
C GLU A 375 16.99 -4.23 17.75
N MET A 376 16.43 -3.16 17.23
CA MET A 376 15.43 -3.23 16.15
C MET A 376 15.98 -3.93 14.91
N GLU A 377 17.16 -3.54 14.44
CA GLU A 377 17.79 -4.14 13.25
C GLU A 377 18.16 -5.61 13.48
N GLU A 378 18.74 -5.96 14.62
CA GLU A 378 19.12 -7.33 14.94
C GLU A 378 17.91 -8.25 14.97
N LYS A 379 16.85 -7.85 15.70
CA LYS A 379 15.64 -8.66 15.83
C LYS A 379 14.85 -8.73 14.53
N THR A 380 14.81 -7.66 13.75
CA THR A 380 14.15 -7.65 12.44
C THR A 380 14.79 -8.63 11.45
N LYS A 381 16.12 -8.76 11.43
CA LYS A 381 16.81 -9.76 10.59
C LYS A 381 16.40 -11.20 10.90
N LYS A 382 16.00 -11.47 12.14
CA LYS A 382 15.62 -12.80 12.64
C LYS A 382 14.12 -12.91 12.91
N ILE A 383 13.32 -11.97 12.47
CA ILE A 383 11.91 -11.85 12.91
C ILE A 383 11.09 -13.13 12.64
N ASN A 384 11.31 -13.79 11.50
CA ASN A 384 10.64 -15.05 11.16
C ASN A 384 11.14 -16.25 11.98
N GLU A 385 12.24 -16.14 12.71
CA GLU A 385 12.68 -17.13 13.69
C GLU A 385 12.06 -16.85 15.06
N LEU A 386 11.89 -15.57 15.39
CA LEU A 386 11.36 -15.10 16.68
C LEU A 386 9.84 -15.15 16.76
N ILE A 387 9.16 -14.90 15.64
CA ILE A 387 7.69 -14.93 15.52
C ILE A 387 7.36 -15.76 14.28
N ARG A 388 6.78 -16.95 14.46
CA ARG A 388 6.46 -17.84 13.33
C ARG A 388 5.26 -18.72 13.58
N ILE A 389 4.70 -19.23 12.51
CA ILE A 389 3.73 -20.31 12.53
C ILE A 389 4.49 -21.66 12.54
N GLU A 390 4.28 -22.48 13.54
CA GLU A 390 4.72 -23.87 13.54
C GLU A 390 3.66 -24.76 12.87
N LEU A 391 4.12 -25.65 11.99
CA LEU A 391 3.28 -26.58 11.26
C LEU A 391 3.41 -27.99 11.84
N LEU A 392 2.32 -28.77 11.71
CA LEU A 392 2.28 -30.18 12.08
C LEU A 392 3.24 -31.04 11.27
#